data_cc4806b6cef4fba627aea63a9ffdac29
#
_entry.id   cc4806b6cef4fba627aea63a9ffdac29
#
_cell.length_a   1.000
_cell.length_b   1.000
_cell.length_c   1.000
_cell.angle_alpha   90.00
_cell.angle_beta   90.00
_cell.angle_gamma   90.00
#
_symmetry.space_group_name_H-M   'P 1'
#
loop_
_entity.id
_entity.type
_entity.pdbx_description
1 polymer ?
#
loop_
_entity_poly.entity_id
_entity_poly.type
_entity_poly.pdbx_seq_one_letter_code
_entity_poly.pdbx_strand_id
1 'polypeptide(L)'
;WKRTKEKSPEDVIQTILGSVPREPFTVVVLESTAKGIGNFFHDTWCDAVDGKSAYTPLFVPWFEIDIYYKPFINEKQKIEFIQSMTRDELTRFYAGATLEGLNWYREKRREYSTDWQMCSEFPSTADEAFQTTGRPAHDPLYVRQQRPFVREPLYVGELLADATYGPEALQNLHFVPTATGDFHLWKLPDTSRRIANRYAV
;
A
#
# COMPACT_ATOMS: atom_id res chain seq x y z
N TRP A 1 26.37 -22.23 21.22
CA TRP A 1 26.27 -21.01 20.43
C TRP A 1 25.08 -20.21 20.92
N LYS A 2 25.29 -19.11 21.69
CA LYS A 2 24.24 -18.18 22.08
C LYS A 2 23.84 -17.42 20.80
N ARG A 3 22.58 -17.52 20.38
CA ARG A 3 21.99 -16.61 19.38
C ARG A 3 22.16 -15.19 19.91
N THR A 4 22.94 -14.40 19.21
CA THR A 4 22.99 -12.94 19.40
C THR A 4 21.61 -12.42 19.03
N LYS A 5 20.93 -11.72 19.94
CA LYS A 5 19.69 -11.00 19.63
C LYS A 5 20.03 -10.03 18.50
N GLU A 6 19.48 -10.26 17.30
CA GLU A 6 19.56 -9.28 16.24
C GLU A 6 18.89 -8.00 16.74
N LYS A 7 19.61 -6.88 16.63
CA LYS A 7 19.07 -5.56 16.97
C LYS A 7 17.92 -5.26 16.01
N SER A 8 16.85 -4.67 16.50
CA SER A 8 15.76 -4.22 15.62
C SER A 8 16.25 -3.10 14.68
N PRO A 9 15.64 -2.91 13.51
CA PRO A 9 15.96 -1.79 12.63
C PRO A 9 15.86 -0.45 13.35
N GLU A 10 14.90 -0.29 14.25
CA GLU A 10 14.67 0.89 15.07
C GLU A 10 15.88 1.17 15.99
N ASP A 11 16.37 0.15 16.69
CA ASP A 11 17.54 0.26 17.58
C ASP A 11 18.79 0.68 16.80
N VAL A 12 18.97 0.13 15.60
CA VAL A 12 20.10 0.47 14.73
C VAL A 12 20.02 1.93 14.30
N ILE A 13 18.87 2.37 13.80
CA ILE A 13 18.67 3.75 13.34
C ILE A 13 18.82 4.74 14.51
N GLN A 14 18.23 4.47 15.67
CA GLN A 14 18.40 5.32 16.85
C GLN A 14 19.88 5.44 17.28
N THR A 15 20.63 4.34 17.23
CA THR A 15 22.06 4.35 17.54
C THR A 15 22.83 5.23 16.55
N ILE A 16 22.53 5.13 15.25
CA ILE A 16 23.15 5.94 14.21
C ILE A 16 22.80 7.42 14.39
N LEU A 17 21.53 7.73 14.54
CA LEU A 17 21.05 9.11 14.71
C LEU A 17 21.65 9.78 15.97
N GLY A 18 21.87 9.01 17.03
CA GLY A 18 22.52 9.51 18.24
C GLY A 18 23.97 9.92 18.03
N SER A 19 24.66 9.41 17.01
CA SER A 19 26.06 9.76 16.68
C SER A 19 26.19 10.80 15.56
N VAL A 20 25.07 11.18 14.91
CA VAL A 20 25.07 12.19 13.83
C VAL A 20 24.93 13.59 14.44
N PRO A 21 25.91 14.50 14.25
CA PRO A 21 25.81 15.86 14.76
C PRO A 21 24.72 16.64 14.01
N ARG A 22 24.02 17.52 14.71
CA ARG A 22 23.02 18.43 14.13
C ARG A 22 23.69 19.70 13.62
N GLU A 23 24.53 19.56 12.62
CA GLU A 23 25.22 20.66 11.97
C GLU A 23 24.56 21.06 10.65
N PRO A 24 24.70 22.30 10.18
CA PRO A 24 24.29 22.69 8.85
C PRO A 24 24.88 21.72 7.80
N PHE A 25 24.06 21.34 6.82
CA PHE A 25 24.44 20.39 5.75
C PHE A 25 24.61 18.93 6.17
N THR A 26 24.25 18.56 7.39
CA THR A 26 24.14 17.14 7.76
C THR A 26 22.85 16.57 7.19
N VAL A 27 22.98 15.49 6.40
CA VAL A 27 21.83 14.81 5.76
C VAL A 27 21.81 13.34 6.21
N VAL A 28 20.65 12.86 6.62
CA VAL A 28 20.41 11.45 6.89
C VAL A 28 19.40 10.95 5.86
N VAL A 29 19.79 9.96 5.08
CA VAL A 29 18.95 9.34 4.06
C VAL A 29 18.66 7.90 4.47
N LEU A 30 17.37 7.53 4.49
CA LEU A 30 16.91 6.15 4.60
C LEU A 30 16.47 5.72 3.21
N GLU A 31 17.21 4.80 2.62
CA GLU A 31 16.94 4.27 1.29
C GLU A 31 16.69 2.77 1.39
N SER A 32 15.64 2.30 0.75
CA SER A 32 15.33 0.88 0.65
C SER A 32 14.44 0.59 -0.56
N THR A 33 14.59 -0.60 -1.14
CA THR A 33 13.55 -1.21 -1.95
C THR A 33 12.41 -1.61 -1.00
N ALA A 34 11.19 -1.20 -1.31
CA ALA A 34 10.04 -1.54 -0.50
C ALA A 34 9.78 -3.05 -0.49
N LYS A 35 9.60 -3.63 0.70
CA LYS A 35 9.34 -5.08 0.89
C LYS A 35 8.01 -5.29 1.64
N GLY A 36 6.93 -4.81 1.06
CA GLY A 36 5.60 -4.94 1.63
C GLY A 36 5.29 -3.92 2.74
N ILE A 37 4.12 -4.04 3.32
CA ILE A 37 3.58 -3.15 4.35
C ILE A 37 3.86 -3.70 5.76
N GLY A 38 3.81 -2.84 6.79
CA GLY A 38 3.94 -3.23 8.20
C GLY A 38 5.36 -3.56 8.63
N ASN A 39 6.38 -3.01 7.95
CA ASN A 39 7.76 -3.06 8.39
C ASN A 39 8.26 -1.64 8.72
N PHE A 40 9.39 -1.56 9.39
CA PHE A 40 9.98 -0.29 9.83
C PHE A 40 10.07 0.76 8.71
N PHE A 41 10.51 0.39 7.50
CA PHE A 41 10.65 1.34 6.40
C PHE A 41 9.28 1.86 5.91
N HIS A 42 8.28 0.98 5.80
CA HIS A 42 6.92 1.35 5.45
C HIS A 42 6.31 2.30 6.49
N ASP A 43 6.44 1.98 7.78
CA ASP A 43 5.89 2.80 8.86
C ASP A 43 6.57 4.17 8.91
N THR A 44 7.90 4.21 8.75
CA THR A 44 8.66 5.47 8.62
C THR A 44 8.23 6.29 7.40
N TRP A 45 7.94 5.64 6.27
CA TRP A 45 7.40 6.27 5.07
C TRP A 45 6.02 6.88 5.33
N CYS A 46 5.11 6.13 5.93
CA CYS A 46 3.77 6.61 6.25
C CYS A 46 3.83 7.82 7.21
N ASP A 47 4.65 7.76 8.24
CA ASP A 47 4.85 8.87 9.17
C ASP A 47 5.42 10.11 8.48
N ALA A 48 6.30 9.92 7.49
CA ALA A 48 6.84 11.04 6.70
C ALA A 48 5.78 11.67 5.79
N VAL A 49 4.96 10.85 5.13
CA VAL A 49 3.85 11.32 4.29
C VAL A 49 2.80 12.08 5.12
N ASP A 50 2.49 11.57 6.31
CA ASP A 50 1.55 12.20 7.24
C ASP A 50 2.12 13.44 7.97
N GLY A 51 3.40 13.77 7.76
CA GLY A 51 4.07 14.88 8.45
C GLY A 51 4.33 14.63 9.95
N LYS A 52 4.30 13.37 10.38
CA LYS A 52 4.53 12.95 11.77
C LYS A 52 6.02 12.73 12.09
N SER A 53 6.89 12.71 11.08
CA SER A 53 8.33 12.53 11.24
C SER A 53 9.12 13.72 10.68
N ALA A 54 10.41 13.78 11.01
CA ALA A 54 11.33 14.79 10.46
C ALA A 54 11.85 14.44 9.06
N TYR A 55 11.51 13.27 8.53
CA TYR A 55 11.91 12.86 7.20
C TYR A 55 11.01 13.49 6.12
N THR A 56 11.61 13.78 4.98
CA THR A 56 10.88 14.18 3.77
C THR A 56 10.74 12.95 2.87
N PRO A 57 9.52 12.50 2.53
CA PRO A 57 9.35 11.34 1.68
C PRO A 57 9.75 11.69 0.24
N LEU A 58 10.57 10.83 -0.38
CA LEU A 58 10.94 10.93 -1.78
C LEU A 58 10.68 9.59 -2.44
N PHE A 59 9.82 9.58 -3.45
CA PHE A 59 9.56 8.41 -4.30
C PHE A 59 10.03 8.71 -5.72
N VAL A 60 10.80 7.80 -6.30
CA VAL A 60 11.26 7.89 -7.68
C VAL A 60 10.57 6.78 -8.48
N PRO A 61 9.60 7.10 -9.35
CA PRO A 61 8.95 6.12 -10.20
C PRO A 61 9.91 5.61 -11.28
N TRP A 62 9.68 4.39 -11.77
CA TRP A 62 10.55 3.75 -12.75
C TRP A 62 10.77 4.61 -14.01
N PHE A 63 9.78 5.39 -14.41
CA PHE A 63 9.84 6.18 -15.65
C PHE A 63 10.64 7.49 -15.52
N GLU A 64 11.10 7.84 -14.33
CA GLU A 64 12.08 8.92 -14.10
C GLU A 64 13.53 8.43 -14.24
N ILE A 65 13.73 7.13 -14.45
CA ILE A 65 15.05 6.50 -14.58
C ILE A 65 15.36 6.31 -16.06
N ASP A 66 16.30 7.06 -16.59
CA ASP A 66 16.62 7.17 -18.01
C ASP A 66 16.97 5.86 -18.71
N ILE A 67 17.51 4.87 -17.99
CA ILE A 67 17.89 3.57 -18.57
C ILE A 67 16.68 2.71 -18.95
N TYR A 68 15.48 3.02 -18.46
CA TYR A 68 14.27 2.26 -18.76
C TYR A 68 13.59 2.79 -20.02
N TYR A 69 14.26 2.57 -21.14
CA TYR A 69 13.95 3.15 -22.43
C TYR A 69 14.10 2.15 -23.56
N LYS A 70 13.13 2.10 -24.48
CA LYS A 70 13.20 1.33 -25.70
C LYS A 70 12.63 2.12 -26.88
N PRO A 71 13.46 2.55 -27.84
CA PRO A 71 12.99 3.29 -29.00
C PRO A 71 12.09 2.42 -29.89
N PHE A 72 11.20 3.06 -30.63
CA PHE A 72 10.45 2.42 -31.69
C PHE A 72 11.32 2.27 -32.94
N ILE A 73 11.13 1.19 -33.67
CA ILE A 73 11.88 0.94 -34.92
C ILE A 73 11.49 1.94 -36.01
N ASN A 74 10.22 2.32 -36.06
CA ASN A 74 9.66 3.25 -37.04
C ASN A 74 8.34 3.86 -36.54
N GLU A 75 7.85 4.90 -37.23
CA GLU A 75 6.60 5.59 -36.91
C GLU A 75 5.37 4.66 -36.96
N LYS A 76 5.36 3.69 -37.85
CA LYS A 76 4.25 2.73 -37.92
C LYS A 76 4.12 1.93 -36.60
N GLN A 77 5.23 1.41 -36.08
CA GLN A 77 5.24 0.71 -34.80
C GLN A 77 4.78 1.62 -33.64
N LYS A 78 5.21 2.88 -33.65
CA LYS A 78 4.80 3.86 -32.64
C LYS A 78 3.28 4.10 -32.67
N ILE A 79 2.73 4.28 -33.86
CA ILE A 79 1.28 4.47 -34.03
C ILE A 79 0.49 3.22 -33.57
N GLU A 80 0.94 2.02 -33.95
CA GLU A 80 0.34 0.76 -33.52
C GLU A 80 0.38 0.61 -32.00
N PHE A 81 1.51 1.00 -31.37
CA PHE A 81 1.66 1.01 -29.93
C PHE A 81 0.63 1.94 -29.26
N ILE A 82 0.51 3.18 -29.73
CA ILE A 82 -0.43 4.18 -29.19
C ILE A 82 -1.88 3.66 -29.29
N GLN A 83 -2.25 3.10 -30.44
CA GLN A 83 -3.59 2.55 -30.67
C GLN A 83 -3.91 1.35 -29.78
N SER A 84 -2.88 0.62 -29.33
CA SER A 84 -3.01 -0.57 -28.49
C SER A 84 -2.79 -0.30 -26.99
N MET A 85 -2.62 0.96 -26.59
CA MET A 85 -2.37 1.30 -25.18
C MET A 85 -3.54 0.89 -24.31
N THR A 86 -3.22 0.21 -23.22
CA THR A 86 -4.18 -0.15 -22.18
C THR A 86 -4.51 1.06 -21.30
N ARG A 87 -5.57 0.97 -20.51
CA ARG A 87 -5.93 2.01 -19.54
C ARG A 87 -4.80 2.28 -18.53
N ASP A 88 -4.12 1.24 -18.10
CA ASP A 88 -2.99 1.36 -17.16
C ASP A 88 -1.79 2.07 -17.78
N GLU A 89 -1.48 1.77 -19.05
CA GLU A 89 -0.42 2.46 -19.79
C GLU A 89 -0.76 3.93 -20.01
N LEU A 90 -2.02 4.25 -20.32
CA LEU A 90 -2.48 5.63 -20.39
C LEU A 90 -2.34 6.36 -19.06
N THR A 91 -2.67 5.71 -17.94
CA THR A 91 -2.51 6.29 -16.60
C THR A 91 -1.05 6.62 -16.33
N ARG A 92 -0.11 5.70 -16.66
CA ARG A 92 1.34 5.93 -16.52
C ARG A 92 1.83 7.03 -17.46
N PHE A 93 1.30 7.09 -18.69
CA PHE A 93 1.63 8.15 -19.64
C PHE A 93 1.25 9.54 -19.11
N TYR A 94 0.03 9.68 -18.57
CA TYR A 94 -0.41 10.94 -17.95
C TYR A 94 0.32 11.26 -16.65
N ALA A 95 0.91 10.26 -15.99
CA ALA A 95 1.76 10.45 -14.82
C ALA A 95 3.20 10.88 -15.17
N GLY A 96 3.56 10.92 -16.46
CA GLY A 96 4.86 11.40 -16.95
C GLY A 96 5.72 10.36 -17.68
N ALA A 97 5.27 9.11 -17.81
CA ALA A 97 6.01 8.10 -18.56
C ALA A 97 6.05 8.45 -20.06
N THR A 98 7.22 8.30 -20.69
CA THR A 98 7.37 8.48 -22.12
C THR A 98 6.82 7.27 -22.90
N LEU A 99 6.50 7.46 -24.18
CA LEU A 99 6.06 6.32 -25.03
C LEU A 99 7.13 5.25 -25.15
N GLU A 100 8.39 5.66 -25.26
CA GLU A 100 9.53 4.77 -25.34
C GLU A 100 9.78 4.03 -24.00
N GLY A 101 9.56 4.71 -22.86
CA GLY A 101 9.57 4.08 -21.55
C GLY A 101 8.46 3.04 -21.41
N LEU A 102 7.24 3.35 -21.86
CA LEU A 102 6.12 2.42 -21.88
C LEU A 102 6.36 1.23 -22.82
N ASN A 103 7.03 1.46 -23.95
CA ASN A 103 7.46 0.38 -24.86
C ASN A 103 8.43 -0.58 -24.17
N TRP A 104 9.40 -0.04 -23.42
CA TRP A 104 10.30 -0.82 -22.57
C TRP A 104 9.52 -1.57 -21.48
N TYR A 105 8.62 -0.89 -20.77
CA TYR A 105 7.85 -1.48 -19.68
C TYR A 105 6.96 -2.63 -20.14
N ARG A 106 6.27 -2.49 -21.29
CA ARG A 106 5.44 -3.53 -21.91
C ARG A 106 6.25 -4.77 -22.27
N GLU A 107 7.47 -4.60 -22.75
CA GLU A 107 8.35 -5.73 -23.05
C GLU A 107 8.88 -6.38 -21.79
N LYS A 108 9.37 -5.57 -20.85
CA LYS A 108 9.90 -6.04 -19.57
C LYS A 108 8.83 -6.81 -18.77
N ARG A 109 7.57 -6.40 -18.87
CA ARG A 109 6.44 -7.09 -18.23
C ARG A 109 6.34 -8.58 -18.63
N ARG A 110 6.77 -8.96 -19.81
CA ARG A 110 6.73 -10.35 -20.30
C ARG A 110 7.69 -11.28 -19.58
N GLU A 111 8.67 -10.72 -18.89
CA GLU A 111 9.63 -11.50 -18.08
C GLU A 111 9.07 -11.88 -16.72
N TYR A 112 7.96 -11.27 -16.29
CA TYR A 112 7.35 -11.49 -14.99
C TYR A 112 6.10 -12.36 -15.09
N SER A 113 5.94 -13.28 -14.13
CA SER A 113 4.79 -14.18 -14.08
C SER A 113 3.48 -13.47 -13.73
N THR A 114 3.56 -12.35 -13.01
CA THR A 114 2.39 -11.58 -12.53
C THR A 114 2.62 -10.08 -12.62
N ASP A 115 1.54 -9.30 -12.74
CA ASP A 115 1.62 -7.84 -12.79
C ASP A 115 2.16 -7.25 -11.50
N TRP A 116 1.80 -7.83 -10.34
CA TRP A 116 2.26 -7.33 -9.07
C TRP A 116 3.78 -7.47 -8.88
N GLN A 117 4.40 -8.54 -9.41
CA GLN A 117 5.86 -8.68 -9.39
C GLN A 117 6.54 -7.57 -10.18
N MET A 118 6.01 -7.26 -11.36
CA MET A 118 6.51 -6.15 -12.17
C MET A 118 6.34 -4.80 -11.46
N CYS A 119 5.16 -4.56 -10.86
CA CYS A 119 4.88 -3.33 -10.11
C CYS A 119 5.75 -3.20 -8.85
N SER A 120 6.12 -4.30 -8.21
CA SER A 120 7.02 -4.30 -7.04
C SER A 120 8.46 -3.93 -7.41
N GLU A 121 8.94 -4.39 -8.58
CA GLU A 121 10.31 -4.10 -9.04
C GLU A 121 10.42 -2.75 -9.77
N PHE A 122 9.38 -2.38 -10.52
CA PHE A 122 9.30 -1.13 -11.28
C PHE A 122 8.01 -0.38 -10.95
N PRO A 123 7.89 0.14 -9.73
CA PRO A 123 6.68 0.79 -9.29
C PRO A 123 6.48 2.15 -9.96
N SER A 124 5.25 2.44 -10.33
CA SER A 124 4.83 3.77 -10.82
C SER A 124 4.37 4.68 -9.70
N THR A 125 4.05 4.11 -8.53
CA THR A 125 3.63 4.84 -7.32
C THR A 125 4.21 4.20 -6.08
N ALA A 126 4.31 4.96 -4.98
CA ALA A 126 4.76 4.42 -3.70
C ALA A 126 3.87 3.27 -3.21
N ASP A 127 2.56 3.35 -3.46
CA ASP A 127 1.61 2.27 -3.14
C ASP A 127 1.95 0.97 -3.88
N GLU A 128 2.36 1.04 -5.15
CA GLU A 128 2.80 -0.14 -5.91
C GLU A 128 4.09 -0.72 -5.33
N ALA A 129 5.01 0.14 -4.88
CA ALA A 129 6.29 -0.28 -4.29
C ALA A 129 6.09 -1.08 -2.98
N PHE A 130 5.12 -0.70 -2.16
CA PHE A 130 4.83 -1.36 -0.89
C PHE A 130 3.89 -2.56 -1.01
N GLN A 131 3.49 -2.96 -2.21
CA GLN A 131 2.71 -4.18 -2.38
C GLN A 131 3.49 -5.39 -1.87
N THR A 132 2.80 -6.26 -1.11
CA THR A 132 3.43 -7.43 -0.51
C THR A 132 3.98 -8.38 -1.57
N THR A 133 5.20 -8.84 -1.39
CA THR A 133 5.83 -9.89 -2.21
C THR A 133 5.22 -11.28 -2.00
N GLY A 134 4.26 -11.42 -1.05
CA GLY A 134 3.50 -12.63 -0.81
C GLY A 134 2.36 -12.82 -1.81
N ARG A 135 1.71 -13.99 -1.74
CA ARG A 135 0.48 -14.26 -2.49
C ARG A 135 -0.68 -13.56 -1.75
N PRO A 136 -1.09 -12.35 -2.15
CA PRO A 136 -2.14 -11.64 -1.44
C PRO A 136 -3.46 -12.44 -1.55
N ALA A 137 -4.23 -12.46 -0.47
CA ALA A 137 -5.55 -13.11 -0.46
C ALA A 137 -6.52 -12.47 -1.46
N HIS A 138 -6.30 -11.19 -1.75
CA HIS A 138 -7.06 -10.43 -2.74
C HIS A 138 -6.10 -9.75 -3.73
N ASP A 139 -6.50 -9.67 -4.99
CA ASP A 139 -5.74 -8.95 -6.00
C ASP A 139 -5.60 -7.46 -5.60
N PRO A 140 -4.36 -6.95 -5.46
CA PRO A 140 -4.13 -5.56 -5.07
C PRO A 140 -4.82 -4.53 -5.97
N LEU A 141 -5.00 -4.85 -7.26
CA LEU A 141 -5.72 -4.00 -8.21
C LEU A 141 -7.19 -3.80 -7.77
N TYR A 142 -7.87 -4.89 -7.38
CA TYR A 142 -9.24 -4.80 -6.90
C TYR A 142 -9.34 -4.05 -5.56
N VAL A 143 -8.38 -4.26 -4.65
CA VAL A 143 -8.33 -3.52 -3.38
C VAL A 143 -8.15 -2.03 -3.65
N ARG A 144 -7.25 -1.64 -4.57
CA ARG A 144 -7.04 -0.24 -4.97
C ARG A 144 -8.29 0.39 -5.58
N GLN A 145 -9.04 -0.36 -6.39
CA GLN A 145 -10.31 0.10 -6.99
C GLN A 145 -11.39 0.36 -5.93
N GLN A 146 -11.29 -0.25 -4.74
CA GLN A 146 -12.22 -0.02 -3.64
C GLN A 146 -11.90 1.24 -2.81
N ARG A 147 -10.67 1.78 -2.88
CA ARG A 147 -10.28 2.97 -2.10
C ARG A 147 -11.24 4.16 -2.21
N PRO A 148 -11.77 4.53 -3.40
CA PRO A 148 -12.74 5.63 -3.51
C PRO A 148 -14.07 5.37 -2.81
N PHE A 149 -14.35 4.11 -2.44
CA PHE A 149 -15.59 3.70 -1.76
C PHE A 149 -15.39 3.52 -0.26
N VAL A 150 -14.17 3.67 0.26
CA VAL A 150 -13.90 3.67 1.69
C VAL A 150 -14.59 4.87 2.33
N ARG A 151 -15.37 4.60 3.36
CA ARG A 151 -16.12 5.62 4.10
C ARG A 151 -15.86 5.43 5.58
N GLU A 152 -15.93 6.51 6.33
CA GLU A 152 -15.93 6.44 7.78
C GLU A 152 -17.14 5.64 8.28
N PRO A 153 -16.98 4.86 9.35
CA PRO A 153 -18.10 4.14 9.95
C PRO A 153 -19.17 5.12 10.46
N LEU A 154 -20.42 4.73 10.35
CA LEU A 154 -21.55 5.51 10.91
C LEU A 154 -21.51 5.56 12.44
N TYR A 155 -21.06 4.45 13.04
CA TYR A 155 -20.94 4.31 14.49
C TYR A 155 -19.67 3.56 14.83
N VAL A 156 -18.99 4.01 15.87
CA VAL A 156 -17.88 3.33 16.53
C VAL A 156 -18.29 3.07 17.97
N GLY A 157 -18.00 1.89 18.49
CA GLY A 157 -18.39 1.55 19.85
C GLY A 157 -17.98 0.16 20.27
N GLU A 158 -18.59 -0.32 21.32
CA GLU A 158 -18.38 -1.65 21.88
C GLU A 158 -19.69 -2.44 21.92
N LEU A 159 -19.58 -3.76 21.75
CA LEU A 159 -20.67 -4.68 22.00
C LEU A 159 -20.54 -5.22 23.42
N LEU A 160 -21.51 -4.89 24.26
CA LEU A 160 -21.58 -5.38 25.63
C LEU A 160 -22.66 -6.46 25.74
N ALA A 161 -22.38 -7.47 26.54
CA ALA A 161 -23.30 -8.56 26.88
C ALA A 161 -23.32 -8.75 28.40
N ASP A 162 -24.36 -9.41 28.89
CA ASP A 162 -24.51 -9.70 30.34
C ASP A 162 -23.43 -10.68 30.83
N ALA A 163 -22.86 -11.50 29.95
CA ALA A 163 -21.79 -12.45 30.26
C ALA A 163 -20.61 -12.33 29.30
N THR A 164 -19.40 -12.58 29.80
CA THR A 164 -18.16 -12.48 29.01
C THR A 164 -17.83 -13.79 28.28
N TYR A 165 -18.39 -14.92 28.70
CA TYR A 165 -18.09 -16.24 28.12
C TYR A 165 -19.34 -17.16 28.09
N GLY A 166 -19.32 -18.13 27.19
CA GLY A 166 -20.35 -19.13 27.05
C GLY A 166 -21.55 -18.71 26.19
N PRO A 167 -22.60 -19.54 26.12
CA PRO A 167 -23.79 -19.25 25.31
C PRO A 167 -24.55 -18.00 25.75
N GLU A 168 -24.42 -17.59 27.00
CA GLU A 168 -25.04 -16.40 27.57
C GLU A 168 -24.35 -15.10 27.10
N ALA A 169 -23.09 -15.16 26.62
CA ALA A 169 -22.38 -14.03 26.06
C ALA A 169 -23.00 -13.52 24.75
N LEU A 170 -23.92 -14.28 24.16
CA LEU A 170 -24.68 -13.88 22.96
C LEU A 170 -26.08 -13.37 23.28
N GLN A 171 -26.44 -13.30 24.56
CA GLN A 171 -27.72 -12.81 25.00
C GLN A 171 -27.61 -11.35 25.44
N ASN A 172 -28.68 -10.58 25.22
CA ASN A 172 -28.79 -9.18 25.60
C ASN A 172 -27.64 -8.28 25.07
N LEU A 173 -27.12 -8.59 23.89
CA LEU A 173 -26.11 -7.79 23.23
C LEU A 173 -26.66 -6.38 22.98
N HIS A 174 -25.96 -5.36 23.46
CA HIS A 174 -26.25 -3.98 23.16
C HIS A 174 -24.99 -3.23 22.73
N PHE A 175 -25.17 -2.33 21.79
CA PHE A 175 -24.10 -1.49 21.25
C PHE A 175 -23.99 -0.21 22.06
N VAL A 176 -22.79 0.06 22.59
CA VAL A 176 -22.47 1.31 23.31
C VAL A 176 -21.54 2.15 22.45
N PRO A 177 -21.98 3.32 21.95
CA PRO A 177 -21.12 4.21 21.19
C PRO A 177 -19.96 4.71 22.05
N THR A 178 -18.73 4.56 21.55
CA THR A 178 -17.50 5.10 22.15
C THR A 178 -16.59 5.64 21.04
N ALA A 179 -15.72 6.59 21.37
CA ALA A 179 -14.80 7.17 20.37
C ALA A 179 -13.69 6.20 19.92
N THR A 180 -13.41 5.16 20.70
CA THR A 180 -12.27 4.24 20.51
C THR A 180 -12.69 2.76 20.61
N GLY A 181 -13.96 2.45 20.34
CA GLY A 181 -14.46 1.09 20.40
C GLY A 181 -13.97 0.23 19.25
N ASP A 182 -13.80 -1.09 19.49
CA ASP A 182 -13.34 -2.04 18.49
C ASP A 182 -14.42 -2.40 17.45
N PHE A 183 -15.68 -2.02 17.69
CA PHE A 183 -16.79 -2.35 16.80
C PHE A 183 -17.15 -1.16 15.90
N HIS A 184 -16.98 -1.35 14.59
CA HIS A 184 -17.25 -0.34 13.59
C HIS A 184 -18.45 -0.73 12.72
N LEU A 185 -19.45 0.14 12.63
CA LEU A 185 -20.67 -0.08 11.85
C LEU A 185 -20.77 0.92 10.69
N TRP A 186 -20.73 0.43 9.47
CA TRP A 186 -20.94 1.23 8.25
C TRP A 186 -22.38 1.24 7.77
N LYS A 187 -23.17 0.25 8.19
CA LYS A 187 -24.59 0.16 7.85
C LYS A 187 -25.33 -0.58 8.96
N LEU A 188 -26.47 -0.03 9.36
CA LEU A 188 -27.34 -0.73 10.29
C LEU A 188 -27.96 -1.97 9.64
N PRO A 189 -28.14 -3.07 10.40
CA PRO A 189 -28.85 -4.24 9.93
C PRO A 189 -30.27 -3.87 9.48
N ASP A 190 -30.70 -4.40 8.33
CA ASP A 190 -32.06 -4.29 7.89
C ASP A 190 -32.93 -5.31 8.65
N THR A 191 -33.65 -4.85 9.64
CA THR A 191 -34.53 -5.70 10.47
C THR A 191 -35.88 -5.98 9.82
N SER A 192 -36.21 -5.32 8.67
CA SER A 192 -37.48 -5.47 7.98
C SER A 192 -37.60 -6.79 7.20
N ARG A 193 -36.48 -7.45 6.92
CA ARG A 193 -36.43 -8.73 6.19
C ARG A 193 -35.43 -9.70 6.84
N ARG A 194 -35.89 -10.87 7.25
CA ARG A 194 -34.99 -11.99 7.53
C ARG A 194 -34.45 -12.54 6.20
N ILE A 195 -33.28 -12.12 5.80
CA ILE A 195 -32.58 -12.70 4.64
C ILE A 195 -31.51 -13.60 5.21
N ALA A 196 -31.65 -14.91 5.01
CA ALA A 196 -30.65 -15.89 5.36
C ALA A 196 -29.31 -15.55 4.65
N ASN A 197 -28.19 -15.69 5.34
CA ASN A 197 -26.83 -15.51 4.82
C ASN A 197 -26.44 -14.08 4.40
N ARG A 198 -27.02 -13.05 4.98
CA ARG A 198 -26.68 -11.64 4.69
C ARG A 198 -25.72 -11.00 5.69
N TYR A 199 -24.80 -11.77 6.23
CA TYR A 199 -23.79 -11.24 7.12
C TYR A 199 -22.44 -11.26 6.44
N ALA A 200 -21.92 -10.08 6.08
CA ALA A 200 -20.52 -9.88 5.86
C ALA A 200 -19.94 -9.32 7.18
N VAL A 201 -19.06 -10.08 7.78
CA VAL A 201 -18.17 -9.63 8.84
C VAL A 201 -16.95 -8.99 8.21
#